data_65286f7f9aff9ae7498e83df4f252600
#
_entry.id   65286f7f9aff9ae7498e83df4f252600
#
_cell.length_a   1.000
_cell.length_b   1.000
_cell.length_c   1.000
_cell.angle_alpha   90.00
_cell.angle_beta   90.00
_cell.angle_gamma   90.00
#
_symmetry.space_group_name_H-M   'P 1'
#
loop_
_entity.id
_entity.type
_entity.pdbx_description
1 polymer ?
#
loop_
_entity_poly.entity_id
_entity_poly.type
_entity_poly.pdbx_seq_one_letter_code
_entity_poly.pdbx_strand_id
1 'polypeptide(L)'
;MSLDNLTIKKAQKLLADKEISVQELVLHYFKKIEEKNKNINAYLEVFDDALSEAEKLDKEGIGGRTLFGVPLAVKDNILIKGKICSAGSRMLQNYKASYDATVIKKLKTAGAVFLGRTNMDEFAMGASTENS
;
A
#
# COMPACT_ATOMS: atom_id res chain seq x y z
N MET A 1 11.41 18.21 -8.74
CA MET A 1 9.99 18.36 -8.38
C MET A 1 9.76 17.61 -7.08
N SER A 2 9.06 18.21 -6.11
CA SER A 2 8.77 17.50 -4.85
C SER A 2 7.55 16.58 -5.04
N LEU A 3 7.70 15.29 -4.69
CA LEU A 3 6.61 14.30 -4.68
C LEU A 3 5.85 14.33 -3.35
N ASP A 4 6.15 15.30 -2.49
CA ASP A 4 5.49 15.47 -1.20
C ASP A 4 4.06 16.00 -1.36
N ASN A 5 3.15 15.49 -0.54
CA ASN A 5 1.76 15.94 -0.48
C ASN A 5 1.01 15.86 -1.83
N LEU A 6 1.31 14.87 -2.65
CA LEU A 6 0.57 14.62 -3.87
C LEU A 6 -0.87 14.18 -3.54
N THR A 7 -1.83 14.79 -4.23
CA THR A 7 -3.18 14.21 -4.30
C THR A 7 -3.18 13.09 -5.33
N ILE A 8 -4.15 12.16 -5.24
CA ILE A 8 -4.33 11.10 -6.24
C ILE A 8 -4.39 11.69 -7.66
N LYS A 9 -5.16 12.76 -7.86
CA LYS A 9 -5.29 13.42 -9.18
C LYS A 9 -3.96 13.96 -9.71
N LYS A 10 -3.13 14.55 -8.84
CA LYS A 10 -1.80 15.04 -9.23
C LYS A 10 -0.87 13.89 -9.58
N ALA A 11 -0.84 12.83 -8.75
CA ALA A 11 -0.05 11.63 -9.03
C ALA A 11 -0.44 11.01 -10.38
N GLN A 12 -1.74 10.83 -10.61
CA GLN A 12 -2.26 10.29 -11.87
C GLN A 12 -1.87 11.14 -13.08
N LYS A 13 -1.91 12.47 -12.95
CA LYS A 13 -1.48 13.36 -14.04
C LYS A 13 0.01 13.17 -14.35
N LEU A 14 0.87 13.19 -13.34
CA LEU A 14 2.32 13.01 -13.51
C LEU A 14 2.67 11.66 -14.15
N LEU A 15 1.98 10.59 -13.74
CA LEU A 15 2.13 9.26 -14.31
C LEU A 15 1.63 9.20 -15.77
N ALA A 16 0.51 9.87 -16.07
CA ALA A 16 -0.06 9.93 -17.43
C ALA A 16 0.85 10.71 -18.39
N ASP A 17 1.37 11.83 -17.91
CA ASP A 17 2.28 12.69 -18.68
C ASP A 17 3.72 12.11 -18.75
N LYS A 18 3.96 10.96 -18.09
CA LYS A 18 5.27 10.29 -17.96
C LYS A 18 6.35 11.21 -17.36
N GLU A 19 5.95 12.15 -16.52
CA GLU A 19 6.89 13.00 -15.77
C GLU A 19 7.56 12.22 -14.61
N ILE A 20 6.88 11.19 -14.12
CA ILE A 20 7.39 10.23 -13.14
C ILE A 20 6.96 8.80 -13.53
N SER A 21 7.73 7.80 -13.09
CA SER A 21 7.34 6.39 -13.16
C SER A 21 6.60 5.95 -11.90
N VAL A 22 5.86 4.83 -11.98
CA VAL A 22 5.25 4.20 -10.81
C VAL A 22 6.32 3.78 -9.82
N GLN A 23 7.45 3.25 -10.33
CA GLN A 23 8.57 2.83 -9.51
C GLN A 23 9.18 3.99 -8.72
N GLU A 24 9.40 5.15 -9.35
CA GLU A 24 9.90 6.35 -8.67
C GLU A 24 8.96 6.81 -7.56
N LEU A 25 7.65 6.77 -7.80
CA LEU A 25 6.65 7.15 -6.81
C LEU A 25 6.62 6.18 -5.62
N VAL A 26 6.71 4.87 -5.86
CA VAL A 26 6.78 3.85 -4.80
C VAL A 26 8.06 4.00 -3.98
N LEU A 27 9.21 4.18 -4.61
CA LEU A 27 10.49 4.40 -3.94
C LEU A 27 10.48 5.65 -3.06
N HIS A 28 9.86 6.74 -3.52
CA HIS A 28 9.70 7.95 -2.72
C HIS A 28 8.96 7.68 -1.40
N TYR A 29 7.83 6.95 -1.47
CA TYR A 29 7.07 6.61 -0.26
C TYR A 29 7.78 5.59 0.62
N PHE A 30 8.51 4.62 0.06
CA PHE A 30 9.33 3.70 0.85
C PHE A 30 10.38 4.41 1.67
N LYS A 31 11.09 5.37 1.07
CA LYS A 31 12.05 6.21 1.79
C LYS A 31 11.39 6.95 2.95
N LYS A 32 10.21 7.53 2.73
CA LYS A 32 9.46 8.21 3.81
C LYS A 32 9.01 7.27 4.91
N ILE A 33 8.58 6.06 4.56
CA ILE A 33 8.23 5.03 5.55
C ILE A 33 9.46 4.68 6.38
N GLU A 34 10.59 4.41 5.74
CA GLU A 34 11.84 4.08 6.42
C GLU A 34 12.28 5.18 7.41
N GLU A 35 12.21 6.45 6.99
CA GLU A 35 12.58 7.59 7.81
C GLU A 35 11.67 7.78 9.04
N LYS A 36 10.36 7.55 8.90
CA LYS A 36 9.36 7.95 9.90
C LYS A 36 8.79 6.79 10.71
N ASN A 37 8.73 5.60 10.14
CA ASN A 37 8.00 4.48 10.74
C ASN A 37 8.58 4.04 12.10
N LYS A 38 9.88 4.19 12.32
CA LYS A 38 10.53 3.88 13.61
C LYS A 38 9.94 4.65 14.79
N ASN A 39 9.45 5.87 14.53
CA ASN A 39 8.88 6.73 15.56
C ASN A 39 7.36 6.65 15.64
N ILE A 40 6.71 6.26 14.53
CA ILE A 40 5.24 6.32 14.39
C ILE A 40 4.61 4.94 14.53
N ASN A 41 5.33 3.86 14.14
CA ASN A 41 4.80 2.48 14.06
C ASN A 41 3.51 2.35 13.23
N ALA A 42 3.38 3.15 12.18
CA ALA A 42 2.20 3.13 11.33
C ALA A 42 2.14 1.87 10.46
N TYR A 43 3.29 1.39 9.98
CA TYR A 43 3.39 0.17 9.18
C TYR A 43 3.91 -0.99 10.02
N LEU A 44 3.18 -2.10 10.04
CA LEU A 44 3.62 -3.37 10.63
C LEU A 44 4.54 -4.13 9.67
N GLU A 45 4.34 -3.95 8.38
CA GLU A 45 5.12 -4.59 7.32
C GLU A 45 5.09 -3.75 6.05
N VAL A 46 6.22 -3.64 5.37
CA VAL A 46 6.34 -3.11 4.03
C VAL A 46 6.45 -4.28 3.06
N PHE A 47 5.74 -4.25 1.95
CA PHE A 47 5.68 -5.38 1.03
C PHE A 47 6.85 -5.36 0.04
N ASP A 48 7.64 -6.43 0.03
CA ASP A 48 8.82 -6.58 -0.83
C ASP A 48 8.48 -6.60 -2.32
N ASP A 49 7.28 -7.06 -2.68
CA ASP A 49 6.82 -7.18 -4.06
C ASP A 49 6.25 -5.88 -4.65
N ALA A 50 6.09 -4.82 -3.86
CA ALA A 50 5.53 -3.56 -4.34
C ALA A 50 6.36 -2.90 -5.46
N LEU A 51 7.70 -3.01 -5.40
CA LEU A 51 8.57 -2.49 -6.45
C LEU A 51 8.48 -3.29 -7.74
N SER A 52 8.38 -4.62 -7.66
CA SER A 52 8.21 -5.46 -8.85
C SER A 52 6.86 -5.25 -9.51
N GLU A 53 5.78 -5.04 -8.73
CA GLU A 53 4.47 -4.65 -9.26
C GLU A 53 4.50 -3.26 -9.90
N ALA A 54 5.22 -2.30 -9.31
CA ALA A 54 5.41 -0.98 -9.89
C ALA A 54 6.13 -1.05 -11.25
N GLU A 55 7.22 -1.82 -11.34
CA GLU A 55 7.96 -2.04 -12.58
C GLU A 55 7.08 -2.69 -13.67
N LYS A 56 6.25 -3.66 -13.29
CA LYS A 56 5.31 -4.31 -14.20
C LYS A 56 4.29 -3.30 -14.74
N LEU A 57 3.73 -2.45 -13.88
CA LEU A 57 2.79 -1.41 -14.29
C LEU A 57 3.43 -0.40 -15.24
N ASP A 58 4.68 0.02 -14.98
CA ASP A 58 5.44 0.91 -15.87
C ASP A 58 5.60 0.31 -17.27
N LYS A 59 5.83 -1.01 -17.37
CA LYS A 59 5.93 -1.72 -18.66
C LYS A 59 4.57 -1.87 -19.37
N GLU A 60 3.51 -2.14 -18.62
CA GLU A 60 2.16 -2.34 -19.16
C GLU A 60 1.47 -1.04 -19.58
N GLY A 61 1.80 0.08 -18.90
CA GLY A 61 1.15 1.37 -19.09
C GLY A 61 -0.25 1.47 -18.49
N ILE A 62 -0.88 2.63 -18.64
CA ILE A 62 -2.13 2.99 -17.96
C ILE A 62 -3.29 2.04 -18.28
N GLY A 63 -3.48 1.69 -19.55
CA GLY A 63 -4.47 0.70 -20.02
C GLY A 63 -5.91 0.94 -19.52
N GLY A 64 -6.31 2.19 -19.30
CA GLY A 64 -7.64 2.54 -18.77
C GLY A 64 -7.85 2.30 -17.27
N ARG A 65 -6.79 1.99 -16.52
CA ARG A 65 -6.85 1.76 -15.07
C ARG A 65 -7.06 3.05 -14.29
N THR A 66 -8.11 3.10 -13.48
CA THR A 66 -8.53 4.32 -12.77
C THR A 66 -7.64 4.73 -11.60
N LEU A 67 -6.83 3.81 -11.06
CA LEU A 67 -5.86 4.07 -9.98
C LEU A 67 -4.46 3.63 -10.37
N PHE A 68 -4.15 3.70 -11.66
CA PHE A 68 -2.85 3.28 -12.19
C PHE A 68 -1.68 3.88 -11.40
N GLY A 69 -0.86 3.00 -10.81
CA GLY A 69 0.35 3.37 -10.10
C GLY A 69 0.13 4.11 -8.78
N VAL A 70 -1.11 4.26 -8.31
CA VAL A 70 -1.38 4.94 -7.03
C VAL A 70 -0.95 4.04 -5.88
N PRO A 71 0.01 4.49 -5.03
CA PRO A 71 0.48 3.73 -3.89
C PRO A 71 -0.54 3.78 -2.75
N LEU A 72 -0.84 2.63 -2.15
CA LEU A 72 -1.82 2.48 -1.07
C LEU A 72 -1.21 1.74 0.13
N ALA A 73 -1.58 2.20 1.32
CA ALA A 73 -1.43 1.47 2.57
C ALA A 73 -2.71 0.67 2.86
N VAL A 74 -2.58 -0.55 3.35
CA VAL A 74 -3.71 -1.43 3.64
C VAL A 74 -3.75 -1.75 5.13
N LYS A 75 -4.89 -1.52 5.76
CA LYS A 75 -5.09 -1.83 7.17
C LYS A 75 -4.99 -3.33 7.42
N ASP A 76 -4.36 -3.72 8.53
CA ASP A 76 -4.03 -5.11 8.88
C ASP A 76 -5.25 -6.03 9.16
N ASN A 77 -6.46 -5.58 8.87
CA ASN A 77 -7.68 -6.39 8.88
C ASN A 77 -8.29 -6.60 7.49
N ILE A 78 -7.58 -6.21 6.43
CA ILE A 78 -8.03 -6.37 5.05
C ILE A 78 -7.18 -7.45 4.38
N LEU A 79 -7.82 -8.53 3.95
CA LEU A 79 -7.13 -9.70 3.40
C LEU A 79 -6.50 -9.42 2.04
N ILE A 80 -5.18 -9.61 1.95
CA ILE A 80 -4.44 -9.70 0.68
C ILE A 80 -3.88 -11.12 0.61
N LYS A 81 -4.26 -11.88 -0.41
CA LYS A 81 -3.84 -13.27 -0.59
C LYS A 81 -2.32 -13.43 -0.46
N GLY A 82 -1.92 -14.35 0.43
CA GLY A 82 -0.51 -14.67 0.67
C GLY A 82 0.22 -13.71 1.62
N LYS A 83 -0.39 -12.59 2.02
CA LYS A 83 0.16 -11.65 3.00
C LYS A 83 -0.41 -11.93 4.40
N ILE A 84 0.33 -11.53 5.43
CA ILE A 84 -0.16 -11.60 6.82
C ILE A 84 -1.32 -10.63 6.99
N CYS A 85 -2.34 -11.06 7.74
CA CYS A 85 -3.47 -10.25 8.15
C CYS A 85 -3.78 -10.57 9.60
N SER A 86 -3.17 -9.81 10.52
CA SER A 86 -3.18 -10.15 11.94
C SER A 86 -4.23 -9.41 12.76
N ALA A 87 -4.95 -8.46 12.18
CA ALA A 87 -5.89 -7.59 12.90
C ALA A 87 -5.26 -6.91 14.13
N GLY A 88 -3.95 -6.58 14.06
CA GLY A 88 -3.19 -6.03 15.19
C GLY A 88 -3.06 -6.98 16.38
N SER A 89 -3.32 -8.28 16.20
CA SER A 89 -3.33 -9.27 17.29
C SER A 89 -2.19 -10.28 17.18
N ARG A 90 -1.55 -10.57 18.31
CA ARG A 90 -0.56 -11.66 18.41
C ARG A 90 -1.17 -13.02 18.13
N MET A 91 -2.46 -13.20 18.35
CA MET A 91 -3.17 -14.45 18.06
C MET A 91 -3.12 -14.79 16.56
N LEU A 92 -3.13 -13.79 15.69
CA LEU A 92 -3.12 -13.93 14.24
C LEU A 92 -1.79 -13.51 13.59
N GLN A 93 -0.74 -13.29 14.36
CA GLN A 93 0.54 -12.73 13.87
C GLN A 93 1.16 -13.50 12.70
N ASN A 94 0.85 -14.80 12.56
CA ASN A 94 1.35 -15.66 11.49
C ASN A 94 0.27 -16.05 10.47
N TYR A 95 -0.95 -15.51 10.60
CA TYR A 95 -2.04 -15.85 9.71
C TYR A 95 -1.83 -15.22 8.34
N LYS A 96 -1.68 -16.04 7.31
CA LYS A 96 -1.63 -15.61 5.91
C LYS A 96 -3.00 -15.77 5.26
N ALA A 97 -3.47 -14.69 4.65
CA ALA A 97 -4.76 -14.70 3.96
C ALA A 97 -4.76 -15.68 2.77
N SER A 98 -5.79 -16.52 2.68
CA SER A 98 -5.96 -17.51 1.61
C SER A 98 -6.61 -16.92 0.35
N TYR A 99 -7.22 -15.75 0.45
CA TYR A 99 -7.87 -15.04 -0.65
C TYR A 99 -7.78 -13.51 -0.48
N ASP A 100 -8.02 -12.78 -1.56
CA ASP A 100 -8.15 -11.33 -1.52
C ASP A 100 -9.56 -10.91 -1.08
N ALA A 101 -9.66 -9.93 -0.20
CA ALA A 101 -10.91 -9.23 0.04
C ALA A 101 -11.45 -8.59 -1.27
N THR A 102 -12.75 -8.43 -1.37
CA THR A 102 -13.38 -7.85 -2.58
C THR A 102 -12.80 -6.47 -2.92
N VAL A 103 -12.55 -5.63 -1.91
CA VAL A 103 -11.93 -4.32 -2.11
C VAL A 103 -10.54 -4.44 -2.71
N ILE A 104 -9.73 -5.41 -2.26
CA ILE A 104 -8.37 -5.64 -2.79
C ILE A 104 -8.43 -6.08 -4.26
N LYS A 105 -9.35 -6.98 -4.62
CA LYS A 105 -9.53 -7.37 -6.03
C LYS A 105 -9.85 -6.15 -6.91
N LYS A 106 -10.76 -5.29 -6.46
CA LYS A 106 -11.13 -4.07 -7.19
C LYS A 106 -9.96 -3.09 -7.33
N LEU A 107 -9.19 -2.88 -6.26
CA LEU A 107 -8.03 -1.99 -6.26
C LEU A 107 -6.91 -2.52 -7.17
N LYS A 108 -6.64 -3.84 -7.17
CA LYS A 108 -5.69 -4.48 -8.11
C LYS A 108 -6.12 -4.26 -9.56
N THR A 109 -7.40 -4.48 -9.87
CA THR A 109 -7.94 -4.24 -11.22
C THR A 109 -7.82 -2.77 -11.62
N ALA A 110 -8.00 -1.85 -10.67
CA ALA A 110 -7.82 -0.42 -10.90
C ALA A 110 -6.34 0.01 -11.06
N GLY A 111 -5.37 -0.88 -10.80
CA GLY A 111 -3.94 -0.64 -11.00
C GLY A 111 -3.23 0.00 -9.82
N ALA A 112 -3.79 -0.08 -8.61
CA ALA A 112 -3.14 0.40 -7.40
C ALA A 112 -1.96 -0.48 -6.98
N VAL A 113 -0.94 0.10 -6.32
CA VAL A 113 0.21 -0.59 -5.75
C VAL A 113 0.11 -0.61 -4.22
N PHE A 114 0.19 -1.78 -3.61
CA PHE A 114 0.12 -1.90 -2.15
C PHE A 114 1.53 -1.81 -1.54
N LEU A 115 1.75 -0.79 -0.69
CA LEU A 115 3.06 -0.55 -0.06
C LEU A 115 3.31 -1.42 1.16
N GLY A 116 2.26 -1.79 1.87
CA GLY A 116 2.36 -2.53 3.11
C GLY A 116 1.08 -2.53 3.90
N ARG A 117 1.11 -3.22 5.06
CA ARG A 117 -0.01 -3.28 6.00
C ARG A 117 0.22 -2.35 7.18
N THR A 118 -0.82 -1.64 7.56
CA THR A 118 -0.76 -0.64 8.63
C THR A 118 -1.32 -1.16 9.95
N ASN A 119 -0.76 -0.61 11.04
CA ASN A 119 -1.16 -0.92 12.40
C ASN A 119 -2.61 -0.52 12.69
N MET A 120 -3.18 -1.10 13.74
CA MET A 120 -4.55 -0.89 14.15
C MET A 120 -4.72 -1.32 15.60
N ASP A 121 -5.80 -0.89 16.26
CA ASP A 121 -6.20 -1.47 17.53
C ASP A 121 -6.57 -2.95 17.37
N GLU A 122 -6.21 -3.79 18.33
CA GLU A 122 -6.44 -5.23 18.29
C GLU A 122 -7.91 -5.54 17.98
N PHE A 123 -8.16 -6.33 16.92
CA PHE A 123 -9.49 -6.67 16.40
C PHE A 123 -10.39 -5.46 16.09
N ALA A 124 -9.79 -4.31 15.79
CA ALA A 124 -10.48 -3.02 15.55
C ALA A 124 -11.30 -2.53 16.77
N MET A 125 -10.96 -2.96 17.95
CA MET A 125 -11.63 -2.57 19.19
C MET A 125 -10.83 -1.49 19.93
N GLY A 126 -10.90 -0.26 19.47
CA GLY A 126 -10.23 0.88 20.06
C GLY A 126 -10.48 2.17 19.27
N ALA A 127 -9.98 3.29 19.78
CA ALA A 127 -10.19 4.61 19.20
C ALA A 127 -8.89 5.34 18.81
N SER A 128 -7.74 4.89 19.31
CA SER A 128 -6.48 5.65 19.22
C SER A 128 -5.32 4.91 18.53
N THR A 129 -5.49 3.63 18.18
CA THR A 129 -4.42 2.75 17.67
C THR A 129 -3.26 2.56 18.66
N GLU A 130 -3.58 2.54 19.95
CA GLU A 130 -2.62 2.29 21.04
C GLU A 130 -2.81 0.89 21.69
N ASN A 131 -3.82 0.12 21.25
CA ASN A 131 -4.20 -1.17 21.81
C ASN A 131 -3.80 -2.34 20.90
N SER A 132 -2.55 -2.39 20.51
CA SER A 132 -2.02 -3.51 19.70
C SER A 132 -0.66 -3.99 20.17
#